data_b07740a365efb0064d17c4367817d232
#
_entry.id   b07740a365efb0064d17c4367817d232
#
_cell.length_a   1.000
_cell.length_b   1.000
_cell.length_c   1.000
_cell.angle_alpha   90.00
_cell.angle_beta   90.00
_cell.angle_gamma   90.00
#
_symmetry.space_group_name_H-M   'P 1'
#
loop_
_entity.id
_entity.type
_entity.pdbx_description
1 polymer ?
#
loop_
_entity_poly.entity_id
_entity_poly.type
_entity_poly.pdbx_seq_one_letter_code
_entity_poly.pdbx_strand_id
1 'polypeptide(L)'
;ILRQDGAQKLYYIRDVNIHGVQYLNPDILKSSAGLIPGDSIYLPSNFISNAISRLWSQRFFSDVKIGAEIEGDSLDLEVFLKERPRVYNWEFEGISKGKKKDLLEKLKLKRGSELSDYVIDKNKKLIHNYWAEKGFRNTEVDVRIDNDTLRPGQAVTVTFLIDRKEK
;
A
#
# COMPACT_ATOMS: atom_id res chain seq x y z
N ILE A 1 -15.80 -28.28 7.39
CA ILE A 1 -16.99 -28.51 6.54
C ILE A 1 -18.14 -27.69 7.10
N LEU A 2 -18.80 -26.97 6.23
CA LEU A 2 -20.00 -26.22 6.60
C LEU A 2 -21.13 -27.18 6.93
N ARG A 3 -21.90 -26.82 7.94
CA ARG A 3 -23.04 -27.63 8.33
C ARG A 3 -24.14 -27.52 7.29
N GLN A 4 -24.69 -28.65 6.91
CA GLN A 4 -25.76 -28.67 5.89
C GLN A 4 -27.07 -28.09 6.42
N ASP A 5 -27.29 -28.15 7.72
CA ASP A 5 -28.48 -27.57 8.35
C ASP A 5 -28.43 -26.06 8.48
N GLY A 6 -27.31 -25.43 8.07
CA GLY A 6 -27.13 -23.98 8.14
C GLY A 6 -27.00 -23.42 9.55
N ALA A 7 -26.82 -24.28 10.56
CA ALA A 7 -26.69 -23.80 11.94
C ALA A 7 -25.46 -22.91 12.08
N GLN A 8 -25.67 -21.77 12.72
CA GLN A 8 -24.62 -20.79 12.98
C GLN A 8 -24.25 -20.80 14.46
N LYS A 9 -22.97 -20.53 14.74
CA LYS A 9 -22.47 -20.35 16.07
C LYS A 9 -21.89 -18.95 16.20
N LEU A 10 -22.10 -18.33 17.37
CA LEU A 10 -21.54 -17.01 17.67
C LEU A 10 -20.09 -17.15 18.12
N TYR A 11 -19.23 -16.38 17.52
CA TYR A 11 -17.81 -16.29 17.87
C TYR A 11 -17.44 -14.86 18.24
N TYR A 12 -16.53 -14.74 19.19
CA TYR A 12 -15.96 -13.47 19.61
C TYR A 12 -14.63 -13.27 18.88
N ILE A 13 -14.47 -12.14 18.19
CA ILE A 13 -13.21 -11.81 17.54
C ILE A 13 -12.23 -11.32 18.61
N ARG A 14 -11.24 -12.15 18.91
CA ARG A 14 -10.22 -11.83 19.89
C ARG A 14 -9.12 -10.97 19.31
N ASP A 15 -8.50 -11.43 18.23
CA ASP A 15 -7.40 -10.74 17.56
C ASP A 15 -7.60 -10.68 16.06
N VAL A 16 -7.14 -9.58 15.45
CA VAL A 16 -7.03 -9.42 14.02
C VAL A 16 -5.60 -9.02 13.70
N ASN A 17 -4.85 -9.91 13.06
CA ASN A 17 -3.47 -9.69 12.72
C ASN A 17 -3.34 -9.48 11.22
N ILE A 18 -2.75 -8.34 10.82
CA ILE A 18 -2.55 -8.00 9.42
C ILE A 18 -1.07 -8.16 9.07
N HIS A 19 -0.82 -8.95 8.03
CA HIS A 19 0.52 -9.28 7.55
C HIS A 19 0.71 -8.76 6.12
N GLY A 20 1.93 -8.33 5.81
CA GLY A 20 2.32 -7.98 4.46
C GLY A 20 2.17 -6.52 4.09
N VAL A 21 1.72 -5.67 5.02
CA VAL A 21 1.64 -4.22 4.76
C VAL A 21 2.89 -3.51 5.26
N GLN A 22 3.43 -2.66 4.43
CA GLN A 22 4.61 -1.85 4.72
C GLN A 22 4.26 -0.36 4.72
N TYR A 23 3.43 0.08 3.80
CA TYR A 23 3.09 1.49 3.59
C TYR A 23 1.71 1.85 4.10
N LEU A 24 0.78 0.91 4.13
CA LEU A 24 -0.60 1.16 4.55
C LEU A 24 -0.73 0.97 6.06
N ASN A 25 -1.73 1.63 6.65
CA ASN A 25 -1.96 1.56 8.09
C ASN A 25 -2.87 0.37 8.41
N PRO A 26 -2.37 -0.62 9.20
CA PRO A 26 -3.17 -1.81 9.53
C PRO A 26 -4.48 -1.48 10.27
N ASP A 27 -4.49 -0.50 11.15
CA ASP A 27 -5.70 -0.17 11.92
C ASP A 27 -6.80 0.39 11.02
N ILE A 28 -6.44 1.20 10.04
CA ILE A 28 -7.39 1.70 9.04
C ILE A 28 -7.94 0.55 8.21
N LEU A 29 -7.10 -0.40 7.84
CA LEU A 29 -7.51 -1.57 7.07
C LEU A 29 -8.48 -2.46 7.86
N LYS A 30 -8.23 -2.69 9.14
CA LYS A 30 -9.15 -3.43 10.01
C LYS A 30 -10.53 -2.78 10.03
N SER A 31 -10.57 -1.47 10.27
CA SER A 31 -11.82 -0.72 10.34
C SER A 31 -12.57 -0.74 9.00
N SER A 32 -11.87 -0.51 7.90
CA SER A 32 -12.50 -0.46 6.58
C SER A 32 -13.03 -1.82 6.11
N ALA A 33 -12.42 -2.89 6.58
CA ALA A 33 -12.88 -4.25 6.28
C ALA A 33 -13.95 -4.76 7.24
N GLY A 34 -14.21 -4.02 8.31
CA GLY A 34 -15.15 -4.46 9.35
C GLY A 34 -14.59 -5.54 10.27
N LEU A 35 -13.26 -5.66 10.34
CA LEU A 35 -12.57 -6.65 11.16
C LEU A 35 -12.16 -6.00 12.48
N ILE A 36 -13.09 -5.91 13.41
CA ILE A 36 -12.91 -5.16 14.64
C ILE A 36 -12.76 -6.10 15.82
N PRO A 37 -11.59 -6.12 16.50
CA PRO A 37 -11.41 -6.89 17.71
C PRO A 37 -12.46 -6.50 18.77
N GLY A 38 -13.06 -7.48 19.40
CA GLY A 38 -14.12 -7.27 20.37
C GLY A 38 -15.52 -7.51 19.81
N ASP A 39 -15.69 -7.49 18.51
CA ASP A 39 -16.97 -7.77 17.88
C ASP A 39 -17.28 -9.27 17.92
N SER A 40 -18.57 -9.58 17.87
CA SER A 40 -19.06 -10.95 17.75
C SER A 40 -19.69 -11.17 16.39
N ILE A 41 -19.44 -12.35 15.82
CA ILE A 41 -19.95 -12.71 14.50
C ILE A 41 -20.50 -14.13 14.52
N TYR A 42 -21.46 -14.40 13.63
CA TYR A 42 -21.94 -15.75 13.40
C TYR A 42 -21.20 -16.42 12.26
N LEU A 43 -20.81 -17.67 12.46
CA LEU A 43 -20.22 -18.49 11.41
C LEU A 43 -20.94 -19.85 11.36
N PRO A 44 -21.18 -20.45 10.19
CA PRO A 44 -20.83 -19.92 8.85
C PRO A 44 -21.70 -18.75 8.45
N SER A 45 -21.11 -17.79 7.71
CA SER A 45 -21.80 -16.62 7.19
C SER A 45 -20.96 -16.00 6.08
N ASN A 46 -21.44 -14.89 5.51
CA ASN A 46 -20.71 -14.15 4.49
C ASN A 46 -19.71 -13.15 5.09
N PHE A 47 -19.46 -13.19 6.40
CA PHE A 47 -18.63 -12.19 7.08
C PHE A 47 -17.22 -12.12 6.49
N ILE A 48 -16.54 -13.28 6.37
CA ILE A 48 -15.17 -13.32 5.86
C ILE A 48 -15.11 -12.93 4.39
N SER A 49 -16.00 -13.44 3.56
CA SER A 49 -16.03 -13.10 2.14
C SER A 49 -16.35 -11.62 1.90
N ASN A 50 -17.22 -11.03 2.73
CA ASN A 50 -17.50 -9.60 2.65
C ASN A 50 -16.29 -8.76 3.03
N ALA A 51 -15.53 -9.18 4.06
CA ALA A 51 -14.30 -8.50 4.45
C ALA A 51 -13.26 -8.54 3.32
N ILE A 52 -13.10 -9.70 2.67
CA ILE A 52 -12.20 -9.85 1.52
C ILE A 52 -12.63 -8.90 0.39
N SER A 53 -13.93 -8.85 0.09
CA SER A 53 -14.46 -7.98 -0.97
C SER A 53 -14.20 -6.49 -0.66
N ARG A 54 -14.36 -6.09 0.59
CA ARG A 54 -14.10 -4.71 1.00
C ARG A 54 -12.63 -4.34 0.84
N LEU A 55 -11.73 -5.26 1.18
CA LEU A 55 -10.29 -5.03 1.01
C LEU A 55 -9.94 -4.93 -0.48
N TRP A 56 -10.45 -5.84 -1.30
CA TRP A 56 -10.23 -5.79 -2.75
C TRP A 56 -10.75 -4.49 -3.37
N SER A 57 -11.88 -4.00 -2.91
CA SER A 57 -12.52 -2.81 -3.49
C SER A 57 -11.70 -1.54 -3.28
N GLN A 58 -10.79 -1.52 -2.32
CA GLN A 58 -9.90 -0.39 -2.07
C GLN A 58 -8.81 -0.24 -3.14
N ARG A 59 -8.54 -1.30 -3.90
CA ARG A 59 -7.56 -1.32 -5.00
C ARG A 59 -6.12 -1.04 -4.56
N PHE A 60 -5.80 -1.34 -3.31
CA PHE A 60 -4.44 -1.20 -2.78
C PHE A 60 -3.70 -2.52 -2.68
N PHE A 61 -4.31 -3.62 -3.12
CA PHE A 61 -3.76 -4.96 -2.94
C PHE A 61 -3.72 -5.74 -4.23
N SER A 62 -2.69 -6.56 -4.39
CA SER A 62 -2.59 -7.55 -5.46
C SER A 62 -2.97 -8.94 -4.98
N ASP A 63 -3.06 -9.15 -3.67
CA ASP A 63 -3.56 -10.39 -3.08
C ASP A 63 -4.17 -10.11 -1.71
N VAL A 64 -5.25 -10.83 -1.40
CA VAL A 64 -5.96 -10.74 -0.11
C VAL A 64 -6.36 -12.15 0.31
N LYS A 65 -5.91 -12.57 1.49
CA LYS A 65 -6.28 -13.85 2.10
C LYS A 65 -6.62 -13.65 3.56
N ILE A 66 -7.66 -14.31 4.04
CA ILE A 66 -8.04 -14.27 5.44
C ILE A 66 -8.17 -15.70 5.94
N GLY A 67 -7.40 -16.00 7.00
CA GLY A 67 -7.51 -17.25 7.74
C GLY A 67 -8.16 -17.00 9.08
N ALA A 68 -8.86 -18.01 9.59
CA ALA A 68 -9.52 -17.96 10.88
C ALA A 68 -9.06 -19.12 11.74
N GLU A 69 -8.61 -18.82 12.94
CA GLU A 69 -8.28 -19.83 13.95
C GLU A 69 -9.30 -19.74 15.07
N ILE A 70 -9.91 -20.88 15.37
CA ILE A 70 -10.97 -20.98 16.36
C ILE A 70 -10.44 -21.67 17.61
N GLU A 71 -10.63 -21.03 18.75
CA GLU A 71 -10.31 -21.61 20.06
C GLU A 71 -11.52 -21.39 20.96
N GLY A 72 -12.32 -22.47 21.15
CA GLY A 72 -13.59 -22.37 21.87
C GLY A 72 -14.57 -21.45 21.14
N ASP A 73 -14.97 -20.39 21.81
CA ASP A 73 -15.83 -19.35 21.24
C ASP A 73 -15.06 -18.15 20.72
N SER A 74 -13.74 -18.19 20.82
CA SER A 74 -12.85 -17.11 20.37
C SER A 74 -12.36 -17.38 18.96
N LEU A 75 -12.17 -16.28 18.22
CA LEU A 75 -11.74 -16.32 16.84
C LEU A 75 -10.57 -15.35 16.67
N ASP A 76 -9.48 -15.86 16.12
CA ASP A 76 -8.35 -15.04 15.69
C ASP A 76 -8.35 -14.99 14.18
N LEU A 77 -8.29 -13.81 13.63
CA LEU A 77 -8.26 -13.60 12.18
C LEU A 77 -6.85 -13.22 11.74
N GLU A 78 -6.35 -13.96 10.76
CA GLU A 78 -5.05 -13.69 10.14
C GLU A 78 -5.30 -13.19 8.73
N VAL A 79 -4.93 -11.95 8.48
CA VAL A 79 -5.14 -11.29 7.19
C VAL A 79 -3.81 -11.16 6.48
N PHE A 80 -3.68 -11.80 5.33
CA PHE A 80 -2.46 -11.76 4.52
C PHE A 80 -2.71 -10.90 3.30
N LEU A 81 -1.98 -9.81 3.20
CA LEU A 81 -2.12 -8.84 2.13
C LEU A 81 -0.82 -8.70 1.38
N LYS A 82 -0.94 -8.52 0.08
CA LYS A 82 0.16 -8.04 -0.75
C LYS A 82 -0.24 -6.66 -1.24
N GLU A 83 0.44 -5.64 -0.71
CA GLU A 83 0.02 -4.28 -0.99
C GLU A 83 0.47 -3.78 -2.35
N ARG A 84 -0.32 -2.85 -2.87
CA ARG A 84 -0.10 -2.16 -4.12
C ARG A 84 -0.46 -0.69 -3.92
N PRO A 85 0.34 0.03 -3.13
CA PRO A 85 -0.01 1.38 -2.73
C PRO A 85 -0.05 2.33 -3.93
N ARG A 86 -0.84 3.40 -3.80
CA ARG A 86 -0.95 4.46 -4.80
C ARG A 86 -0.07 5.63 -4.42
N VAL A 87 0.52 6.27 -5.42
CA VAL A 87 1.34 7.46 -5.22
C VAL A 87 0.49 8.70 -5.47
N TYR A 88 0.31 9.51 -4.42
CA TYR A 88 -0.44 10.76 -4.54
C TYR A 88 0.46 11.96 -4.74
N ASN A 89 1.71 11.91 -4.29
CA ASN A 89 2.67 12.97 -4.52
C ASN A 89 3.97 12.41 -5.04
N TRP A 90 4.52 13.09 -6.03
CA TRP A 90 5.85 12.86 -6.55
C TRP A 90 6.68 14.09 -6.25
N GLU A 91 7.78 13.94 -5.52
CA GLU A 91 8.63 15.04 -5.12
C GLU A 91 10.07 14.80 -5.51
N PHE A 92 10.82 15.90 -5.59
CA PHE A 92 12.25 15.87 -5.91
C PHE A 92 13.00 16.74 -4.92
N GLU A 93 14.14 16.25 -4.45
CA GLU A 93 15.07 17.02 -3.64
C GLU A 93 16.41 17.13 -4.34
N GLY A 94 17.14 18.23 -4.10
CA GLY A 94 18.47 18.47 -4.67
C GLY A 94 18.48 19.22 -5.96
N ILE A 95 17.34 19.72 -6.43
CA ILE A 95 17.22 20.46 -7.68
C ILE A 95 16.31 21.68 -7.51
N SER A 96 16.38 22.62 -8.47
CA SER A 96 15.56 23.83 -8.45
C SER A 96 14.10 23.56 -8.81
N LYS A 97 13.21 24.51 -8.49
CA LYS A 97 11.79 24.43 -8.84
C LYS A 97 11.54 24.27 -10.33
N GLY A 98 12.28 24.98 -11.17
CA GLY A 98 12.13 24.87 -12.61
C GLY A 98 12.48 23.48 -13.12
N LYS A 99 13.53 22.87 -12.56
CA LYS A 99 13.92 21.52 -12.92
C LYS A 99 12.93 20.47 -12.40
N LYS A 100 12.35 20.69 -11.23
CA LYS A 100 11.27 19.83 -10.71
C LYS A 100 10.11 19.78 -11.69
N LYS A 101 9.68 20.93 -12.18
CA LYS A 101 8.58 21.02 -13.13
C LYS A 101 8.90 20.28 -14.43
N ASP A 102 10.11 20.51 -14.96
CA ASP A 102 10.56 19.82 -16.17
C ASP A 102 10.53 18.30 -16.01
N LEU A 103 11.03 17.79 -14.87
CA LEU A 103 11.05 16.36 -14.62
C LEU A 103 9.65 15.79 -14.47
N LEU A 104 8.75 16.47 -13.77
CA LEU A 104 7.36 16.01 -13.65
C LEU A 104 6.70 15.81 -15.02
N GLU A 105 6.90 16.76 -15.92
CA GLU A 105 6.37 16.67 -17.27
C GLU A 105 7.05 15.57 -18.08
N LYS A 106 8.37 15.50 -18.00
CA LYS A 106 9.17 14.55 -18.79
C LYS A 106 8.95 13.10 -18.35
N LEU A 107 8.80 12.87 -17.06
CA LEU A 107 8.57 11.53 -16.51
C LEU A 107 7.11 11.11 -16.58
N LYS A 108 6.20 12.03 -16.91
CA LYS A 108 4.75 11.77 -17.00
C LYS A 108 4.20 11.17 -15.72
N LEU A 109 4.66 11.67 -14.59
CA LEU A 109 4.21 11.20 -13.27
C LEU A 109 2.81 11.74 -12.95
N LYS A 110 1.94 10.85 -12.53
CA LYS A 110 0.53 11.19 -12.26
C LYS A 110 0.13 10.76 -10.85
N ARG A 111 -0.76 11.54 -10.24
CA ARG A 111 -1.37 11.17 -8.97
C ARG A 111 -2.23 9.92 -9.13
N GLY A 112 -2.23 9.09 -8.10
CA GLY A 112 -3.01 7.86 -8.11
C GLY A 112 -2.37 6.72 -8.88
N SER A 113 -1.14 6.91 -9.36
CA SER A 113 -0.39 5.85 -10.02
C SER A 113 -0.01 4.77 -9.03
N GLU A 114 0.07 3.55 -9.52
CA GLU A 114 0.51 2.42 -8.71
C GLU A 114 2.01 2.51 -8.43
N LEU A 115 2.39 2.25 -7.17
CA LEU A 115 3.78 2.14 -6.77
C LEU A 115 4.27 0.72 -7.11
N SER A 116 5.38 0.62 -7.84
CA SER A 116 6.06 -0.65 -8.11
C SER A 116 7.56 -0.43 -8.23
N ASP A 117 8.33 -1.48 -7.97
CA ASP A 117 9.78 -1.41 -8.14
C ASP A 117 10.16 -1.06 -9.56
N TYR A 118 9.42 -1.59 -10.54
CA TYR A 118 9.65 -1.30 -11.94
C TYR A 118 9.51 0.20 -12.23
N VAL A 119 8.44 0.83 -11.75
CA VAL A 119 8.20 2.26 -11.95
C VAL A 119 9.29 3.10 -11.29
N ILE A 120 9.67 2.76 -10.08
CA ILE A 120 10.74 3.45 -9.35
C ILE A 120 12.07 3.36 -10.12
N ASP A 121 12.49 2.16 -10.51
CA ASP A 121 13.75 1.95 -11.21
C ASP A 121 13.77 2.62 -12.57
N LYS A 122 12.69 2.53 -13.32
CA LYS A 122 12.54 3.21 -14.60
C LYS A 122 12.73 4.71 -14.47
N ASN A 123 12.06 5.31 -13.49
CA ASN A 123 12.13 6.75 -13.29
C ASN A 123 13.51 7.20 -12.76
N LYS A 124 14.15 6.40 -11.92
CA LYS A 124 15.53 6.69 -11.50
C LYS A 124 16.48 6.74 -12.70
N LYS A 125 16.35 5.80 -13.64
CA LYS A 125 17.15 5.80 -14.87
C LYS A 125 16.88 7.02 -15.75
N LEU A 126 15.60 7.40 -15.90
CA LEU A 126 15.23 8.56 -16.69
C LEU A 126 15.77 9.86 -16.08
N ILE A 127 15.75 9.99 -14.76
CA ILE A 127 16.32 11.13 -14.05
C ILE A 127 17.83 11.17 -14.25
N HIS A 128 18.50 10.04 -14.07
CA HIS A 128 19.94 9.94 -14.29
C HIS A 128 20.31 10.40 -15.72
N ASN A 129 19.59 9.90 -16.72
CA ASN A 129 19.85 10.24 -18.12
C ASN A 129 19.58 11.73 -18.40
N TYR A 130 18.54 12.29 -17.80
CA TYR A 130 18.25 13.72 -17.93
C TYR A 130 19.46 14.57 -17.52
N TRP A 131 20.09 14.25 -16.40
CA TRP A 131 21.25 14.98 -15.92
C TRP A 131 22.52 14.64 -16.68
N ALA A 132 22.68 13.39 -17.11
CA ALA A 132 23.83 12.94 -17.90
C ALA A 132 23.90 13.70 -19.23
N GLU A 133 22.77 13.93 -19.89
CA GLU A 133 22.70 14.73 -21.12
C GLU A 133 23.14 16.17 -20.92
N LYS A 134 23.03 16.68 -19.70
CA LYS A 134 23.48 18.03 -19.32
C LYS A 134 24.93 18.06 -18.84
N GLY A 135 25.63 16.93 -18.90
CA GLY A 135 27.02 16.80 -18.50
C GLY A 135 27.24 16.24 -17.11
N PHE A 136 26.18 15.96 -16.34
CA PHE A 136 26.28 15.42 -15.00
C PHE A 136 26.18 13.89 -15.01
N ARG A 137 27.21 13.24 -15.53
CA ARG A 137 27.22 11.80 -15.78
C ARG A 137 27.27 10.92 -14.53
N ASN A 138 27.70 11.48 -13.42
CA ASN A 138 27.82 10.74 -12.15
C ASN A 138 26.65 11.00 -11.21
N THR A 139 25.55 11.52 -11.71
CA THR A 139 24.36 11.80 -10.93
C THR A 139 23.85 10.54 -10.23
N GLU A 140 23.64 10.64 -8.92
CA GLU A 140 23.04 9.58 -8.13
C GLU A 140 21.58 9.92 -7.82
N VAL A 141 20.72 8.94 -7.90
CA VAL A 141 19.29 9.08 -7.63
C VAL A 141 18.88 8.02 -6.63
N ASP A 142 18.46 8.47 -5.46
CA ASP A 142 17.86 7.60 -4.44
C ASP A 142 16.38 7.91 -4.31
N VAL A 143 15.66 7.08 -3.60
CA VAL A 143 14.23 7.25 -3.42
C VAL A 143 13.87 7.11 -1.94
N ARG A 144 12.95 7.96 -1.49
CA ARG A 144 12.33 7.88 -0.17
C ARG A 144 10.83 7.76 -0.36
N ILE A 145 10.21 6.83 0.35
CA ILE A 145 8.78 6.60 0.28
C ILE A 145 8.20 6.83 1.67
N ASP A 146 7.30 7.80 1.77
CA ASP A 146 6.66 8.19 3.02
C ASP A 146 5.14 8.07 2.89
N ASN A 147 4.45 7.87 4.01
CA ASN A 147 2.99 7.92 4.01
C ASN A 147 2.51 9.33 3.67
N ASP A 148 1.44 9.42 2.90
CA ASP A 148 0.83 10.70 2.58
C ASP A 148 0.18 11.26 3.83
N THR A 149 0.53 12.50 4.19
CA THR A 149 0.02 13.14 5.40
C THR A 149 -1.47 13.50 5.33
N LEU A 150 -1.99 13.66 4.12
CA LEU A 150 -3.41 13.98 3.89
C LEU A 150 -4.26 12.71 3.76
N ARG A 151 -3.63 11.57 3.46
CA ARG A 151 -4.30 10.28 3.27
C ARG A 151 -3.54 9.19 4.01
N PRO A 152 -3.39 9.33 5.35
CA PRO A 152 -2.56 8.38 6.11
C PRO A 152 -3.10 6.95 5.96
N GLY A 153 -2.20 6.02 5.68
CA GLY A 153 -2.53 4.61 5.54
C GLY A 153 -3.18 4.22 4.22
N GLN A 154 -3.35 5.15 3.27
CA GLN A 154 -4.01 4.88 1.98
C GLN A 154 -3.12 5.18 0.78
N ALA A 155 -2.19 6.09 0.93
CA ALA A 155 -1.35 6.55 -0.16
C ALA A 155 0.04 6.88 0.32
N VAL A 156 0.97 7.05 -0.62
CA VAL A 156 2.36 7.38 -0.33
C VAL A 156 2.81 8.60 -1.11
N THR A 157 3.85 9.25 -0.59
CA THR A 157 4.62 10.27 -1.29
C THR A 157 5.96 9.64 -1.67
N VAL A 158 6.31 9.74 -2.94
CA VAL A 158 7.60 9.27 -3.45
C VAL A 158 8.48 10.48 -3.70
N THR A 159 9.63 10.53 -3.04
CA THR A 159 10.61 11.60 -3.21
C THR A 159 11.86 11.02 -3.86
N PHE A 160 12.25 11.59 -5.00
CA PHE A 160 13.52 11.27 -5.62
C PHE A 160 14.58 12.22 -5.08
N LEU A 161 15.61 11.64 -4.47
CA LEU A 161 16.74 12.38 -3.89
C LEU A 161 17.84 12.41 -4.93
N ILE A 162 18.10 13.59 -5.48
CA ILE A 162 19.01 13.75 -6.62
C ILE A 162 20.29 14.44 -6.16
N ASP A 163 21.41 13.78 -6.39
CA ASP A 163 22.72 14.34 -6.20
C ASP A 163 23.42 14.33 -7.56
N ARG A 164 23.52 15.50 -8.18
CA ARG A 164 24.07 15.61 -9.52
C ARG A 164 25.55 15.33 -9.61
N LYS A 165 26.28 15.49 -8.50
CA LYS A 165 27.74 15.50 -8.51
C LYS A 165 28.30 16.58 -9.45
N GLU A 166 29.59 16.59 -9.63
CA GLU A 166 30.23 17.51 -10.56
C GLU A 166 30.16 16.98 -12.00
N LYS A 167 30.22 17.92 -12.92
CA LYS A 167 30.28 17.54 -14.35
C LYS A 167 31.53 16.75 -14.69
#